data_0ac2b42984c790f9bf634894c15f814c
#
_entry.id   0ac2b42984c790f9bf634894c15f814c
#
_cell.length_a   1.000
_cell.length_b   1.000
_cell.length_c   1.000
_cell.angle_alpha   90.00
_cell.angle_beta   90.00
_cell.angle_gamma   90.00
#
_symmetry.space_group_name_H-M   'P 1'
#
loop_
_entity.id
_entity.type
_entity.pdbx_description
1 polymer ?
#
loop_
_entity_poly.entity_id
_entity_poly.type
_entity_poly.pdbx_seq_one_letter_code
_entity_poly.pdbx_strand_id
1 'polypeptide(L)'
;MEHLNRVPKDRIAVLIGKSGKTRKMIEKACNGNLSIDSKTGDVSITWTGDPDPIRRMKVPDVISAIGRGFSPERAVQLLDDDVFLRMYDIREWVGRQPNQTRRMRSRLIGTNGRIRTLIEEMSGCEIAVYGSTVAVLGGNDALSLATPAIEGILGGSEHSTVLFGLEQDKRRQRLRSKNLETFRDKSSIAPDSFESMVPGFSEARKRMAEDKGPGSEDDERVSVGEE
;
A
#
# COMPACT_ATOMS: atom_id res chain seq x y z
N MET A 1 24.49 -12.17 13.31
CA MET A 1 23.22 -12.66 13.89
C MET A 1 22.37 -11.46 14.24
N GLU A 2 21.15 -11.40 13.73
CA GLU A 2 20.23 -10.28 13.91
C GLU A 2 18.94 -10.80 14.53
N HIS A 3 18.46 -10.12 15.58
CA HIS A 3 17.23 -10.50 16.26
C HIS A 3 16.05 -9.93 15.50
N LEU A 4 15.07 -10.79 15.24
CA LEU A 4 13.81 -10.45 14.57
C LEU A 4 12.67 -10.33 15.60
N ASN A 5 11.49 -10.03 15.10
CA ASN A 5 10.30 -9.89 15.94
C ASN A 5 9.89 -11.22 16.57
N ARG A 6 9.46 -11.15 17.83
CA ARG A 6 8.97 -12.31 18.56
C ARG A 6 7.65 -12.82 18.00
N VAL A 7 7.55 -14.14 17.84
CA VAL A 7 6.36 -14.82 17.32
C VAL A 7 5.56 -15.47 18.46
N PRO A 8 4.23 -15.35 18.46
CA PRO A 8 3.38 -16.05 19.43
C PRO A 8 3.61 -17.55 19.39
N LYS A 9 3.60 -18.19 20.56
CA LYS A 9 3.89 -19.64 20.69
C LYS A 9 3.03 -20.52 19.79
N ASP A 10 1.76 -20.17 19.65
CA ASP A 10 0.80 -20.91 18.80
C ASP A 10 1.17 -20.85 17.31
N ARG A 11 1.98 -19.86 16.90
CA ARG A 11 2.38 -19.65 15.50
C ARG A 11 3.78 -20.17 15.19
N ILE A 12 4.56 -20.57 16.20
CA ILE A 12 5.91 -21.13 16.01
C ILE A 12 5.85 -22.39 15.13
N ALA A 13 4.89 -23.27 15.40
CA ALA A 13 4.71 -24.48 14.60
C ALA A 13 4.44 -24.18 13.11
N VAL A 14 3.72 -23.09 12.82
CA VAL A 14 3.45 -22.63 11.44
C VAL A 14 4.72 -22.07 10.80
N LEU A 15 5.51 -21.30 11.55
CA LEU A 15 6.77 -20.75 11.09
C LEU A 15 7.81 -21.84 10.76
N ILE A 16 7.88 -22.90 11.57
CA ILE A 16 8.76 -24.04 11.29
C ILE A 16 8.18 -24.87 10.13
N GLY A 17 6.86 -25.12 10.16
CA GLY A 17 6.15 -25.92 9.18
C GLY A 17 6.41 -27.42 9.32
N LYS A 18 5.65 -28.20 8.53
CA LYS A 18 5.78 -29.67 8.53
C LYS A 18 7.18 -30.09 8.06
N SER A 19 7.91 -30.77 8.92
CA SER A 19 9.31 -31.21 8.65
C SER A 19 10.27 -30.06 8.30
N GLY A 20 10.02 -28.86 8.80
CA GLY A 20 10.86 -27.68 8.55
C GLY A 20 10.72 -27.07 7.14
N LYS A 21 9.68 -27.44 6.39
CA LYS A 21 9.49 -26.94 5.00
C LYS A 21 9.34 -25.42 4.93
N THR A 22 8.53 -24.85 5.81
CA THR A 22 8.29 -23.39 5.85
C THR A 22 9.56 -22.64 6.21
N ARG A 23 10.26 -23.08 7.23
CA ARG A 23 11.55 -22.52 7.62
C ARG A 23 12.53 -22.51 6.45
N LYS A 24 12.74 -23.65 5.77
CA LYS A 24 13.62 -23.75 4.61
C LYS A 24 13.18 -22.87 3.45
N MET A 25 11.87 -22.72 3.23
CA MET A 25 11.32 -21.83 2.20
C MET A 25 11.70 -20.38 2.48
N ILE A 26 11.54 -19.91 3.72
CA ILE A 26 11.89 -18.55 4.14
C ILE A 26 13.40 -18.36 4.08
N GLU A 27 14.21 -19.30 4.59
CA GLU A 27 15.67 -19.28 4.55
C GLU A 27 16.19 -19.13 3.11
N LYS A 28 15.59 -19.89 2.18
CA LYS A 28 15.95 -19.79 0.75
C LYS A 28 15.55 -18.46 0.14
N ALA A 29 14.37 -17.93 0.48
CA ALA A 29 13.89 -16.65 -0.04
C ALA A 29 14.70 -15.45 0.49
N CYS A 30 15.19 -15.55 1.73
CA CYS A 30 15.93 -14.47 2.40
C CYS A 30 17.45 -14.60 2.28
N ASN A 31 17.99 -15.71 1.75
CA ASN A 31 19.43 -16.03 1.77
C ASN A 31 20.05 -15.98 3.18
N GLY A 32 19.38 -16.55 4.16
CA GLY A 32 19.84 -16.57 5.54
C GLY A 32 19.35 -17.82 6.31
N ASN A 33 20.00 -18.12 7.42
CA ASN A 33 19.62 -19.20 8.31
C ASN A 33 18.79 -18.66 9.47
N LEU A 34 17.57 -19.19 9.66
CA LEU A 34 16.69 -18.82 10.77
C LEU A 34 16.97 -19.71 11.99
N SER A 35 17.17 -19.08 13.13
CA SER A 35 17.18 -19.72 14.45
C SER A 35 15.91 -19.33 15.20
N ILE A 36 15.13 -20.34 15.60
CA ILE A 36 13.82 -20.15 16.25
C ILE A 36 13.86 -20.83 17.60
N ASP A 37 13.72 -20.06 18.67
CA ASP A 37 13.54 -20.63 20.00
C ASP A 37 12.07 -20.96 20.24
N SER A 38 11.77 -22.26 20.30
CA SER A 38 10.41 -22.74 20.50
C SER A 38 9.84 -22.46 21.91
N LYS A 39 10.69 -22.14 22.87
CA LYS A 39 10.26 -21.86 24.28
C LYS A 39 9.87 -20.41 24.45
N THR A 40 10.67 -19.50 23.93
CA THR A 40 10.47 -18.06 24.06
C THR A 40 9.70 -17.45 22.91
N GLY A 41 9.81 -18.03 21.71
CA GLY A 41 9.26 -17.49 20.48
C GLY A 41 10.16 -16.45 19.82
N ASP A 42 11.40 -16.34 20.30
CA ASP A 42 12.37 -15.42 19.72
C ASP A 42 12.90 -16.00 18.41
N VAL A 43 13.00 -15.14 17.41
CA VAL A 43 13.49 -15.49 16.08
C VAL A 43 14.71 -14.65 15.78
N SER A 44 15.75 -15.28 15.29
CA SER A 44 16.96 -14.60 14.82
C SER A 44 17.39 -15.13 13.46
N ILE A 45 18.03 -14.28 12.67
CA ILE A 45 18.56 -14.62 11.36
C ILE A 45 20.07 -14.44 11.34
N THR A 46 20.76 -15.36 10.70
CA THR A 46 22.18 -15.26 10.36
C THR A 46 22.27 -15.23 8.84
N TRP A 47 22.72 -14.13 8.28
CA TRP A 47 22.80 -13.93 6.85
C TRP A 47 23.94 -14.77 6.24
N THR A 48 23.71 -15.31 5.06
CA THR A 48 24.71 -16.05 4.29
C THR A 48 25.22 -15.13 3.21
N GLY A 49 26.39 -14.50 3.42
CA GLY A 49 26.96 -13.50 2.51
C GLY A 49 26.44 -12.08 2.77
N ASP A 50 26.49 -11.23 1.75
CA ASP A 50 26.00 -9.84 1.81
C ASP A 50 24.53 -9.80 1.37
N PRO A 51 23.59 -9.61 2.30
CA PRO A 51 22.17 -9.62 1.98
C PRO A 51 21.78 -8.33 1.27
N ASP A 52 20.85 -8.44 0.31
CA ASP A 52 20.17 -7.29 -0.27
C ASP A 52 19.56 -6.41 0.86
N PRO A 53 19.89 -5.12 0.93
CA PRO A 53 19.39 -4.21 1.98
C PRO A 53 17.87 -4.17 2.07
N ILE A 54 17.17 -4.22 0.94
CA ILE A 54 15.70 -4.20 0.89
C ILE A 54 15.14 -5.48 1.53
N ARG A 55 15.65 -6.63 1.15
CA ARG A 55 15.23 -7.91 1.75
C ARG A 55 15.51 -7.95 3.24
N ARG A 56 16.66 -7.42 3.67
CA ARG A 56 17.01 -7.33 5.08
C ARG A 56 15.97 -6.53 5.89
N MET A 57 15.49 -5.41 5.33
CA MET A 57 14.44 -4.60 5.97
C MET A 57 13.08 -5.31 5.99
N LYS A 58 12.76 -6.13 5.00
CA LYS A 58 11.44 -6.78 4.85
C LYS A 58 11.31 -8.11 5.61
N VAL A 59 12.41 -8.77 5.93
CA VAL A 59 12.38 -10.06 6.66
C VAL A 59 11.68 -9.97 8.03
N PRO A 60 11.90 -8.94 8.86
CA PRO A 60 11.14 -8.76 10.09
C PRO A 60 9.62 -8.70 9.88
N ASP A 61 9.18 -8.10 8.78
CA ASP A 61 7.77 -8.00 8.42
C ASP A 61 7.19 -9.35 7.99
N VAL A 62 7.95 -10.16 7.25
CA VAL A 62 7.58 -11.55 6.90
C VAL A 62 7.33 -12.37 8.17
N ILE A 63 8.24 -12.32 9.13
CA ILE A 63 8.11 -13.03 10.41
C ILE A 63 6.92 -12.51 11.21
N SER A 64 6.72 -11.18 11.22
CA SER A 64 5.59 -10.54 11.89
C SER A 64 4.27 -10.95 11.25
N ALA A 65 4.16 -10.97 9.92
CA ALA A 65 2.97 -11.38 9.19
C ALA A 65 2.58 -12.82 9.52
N ILE A 66 3.53 -13.75 9.53
CA ILE A 66 3.29 -15.14 9.93
C ILE A 66 2.83 -15.20 11.40
N GLY A 67 3.47 -14.45 12.29
CA GLY A 67 3.08 -14.34 13.69
C GLY A 67 1.69 -13.77 13.90
N ARG A 68 1.20 -12.96 12.97
CA ARG A 68 -0.13 -12.30 13.01
C ARG A 68 -1.20 -12.98 12.16
N GLY A 69 -0.96 -14.20 11.69
CA GLY A 69 -2.00 -15.06 11.13
C GLY A 69 -1.91 -15.34 9.65
N PHE A 70 -1.02 -14.71 8.92
CA PHE A 70 -0.81 -15.03 7.52
C PHE A 70 -0.21 -16.44 7.33
N SER A 71 -0.53 -17.04 6.18
CA SER A 71 0.19 -18.24 5.76
C SER A 71 1.61 -17.88 5.31
N PRO A 72 2.58 -18.78 5.47
CA PRO A 72 3.95 -18.51 5.05
C PRO A 72 4.10 -18.14 3.57
N GLU A 73 3.31 -18.79 2.70
CA GLU A 73 3.32 -18.55 1.26
C GLU A 73 2.90 -17.10 0.92
N ARG A 74 1.89 -16.58 1.64
CA ARG A 74 1.44 -15.18 1.49
C ARG A 74 2.44 -14.20 2.10
N ALA A 75 3.00 -14.54 3.26
CA ALA A 75 3.95 -13.68 3.93
C ALA A 75 5.25 -13.48 3.15
N VAL A 76 5.69 -14.48 2.37
CA VAL A 76 6.89 -14.38 1.53
C VAL A 76 6.70 -13.35 0.39
N GLN A 77 5.47 -13.05 -0.03
CA GLN A 77 5.21 -11.98 -1.00
C GLN A 77 5.67 -10.59 -0.52
N LEU A 78 5.82 -10.41 0.80
CA LEU A 78 6.42 -9.19 1.37
C LEU A 78 7.87 -8.93 0.93
N LEU A 79 8.56 -9.94 0.40
CA LEU A 79 9.91 -9.75 -0.14
C LEU A 79 9.91 -9.04 -1.49
N ASP A 80 8.76 -8.95 -2.16
CA ASP A 80 8.58 -8.15 -3.36
C ASP A 80 8.58 -6.66 -3.00
N ASP A 81 9.20 -5.82 -3.83
CA ASP A 81 9.45 -4.42 -3.51
C ASP A 81 8.17 -3.59 -3.33
N ASP A 82 7.11 -3.93 -4.06
CA ASP A 82 5.85 -3.21 -4.07
C ASP A 82 4.83 -3.67 -3.03
N VAL A 83 5.17 -4.69 -2.21
CA VAL A 83 4.26 -5.26 -1.21
C VAL A 83 4.67 -4.81 0.19
N PHE A 84 3.69 -4.33 0.95
CA PHE A 84 3.87 -3.79 2.29
C PHE A 84 2.95 -4.45 3.30
N LEU A 85 3.38 -4.46 4.57
CA LEU A 85 2.60 -4.92 5.71
C LEU A 85 2.14 -3.73 6.54
N ARG A 86 0.84 -3.65 6.82
CA ARG A 86 0.28 -2.71 7.78
C ARG A 86 -0.40 -3.46 8.92
N MET A 87 -0.16 -3.03 10.15
CA MET A 87 -0.73 -3.68 11.33
C MET A 87 -1.48 -2.65 12.19
N TYR A 88 -2.63 -3.07 12.73
CA TYR A 88 -3.46 -2.29 13.64
C TYR A 88 -3.69 -3.09 14.92
N ASP A 89 -3.51 -2.48 16.08
CA ASP A 89 -3.94 -3.08 17.34
C ASP A 89 -5.37 -2.62 17.66
N ILE A 90 -6.30 -3.54 17.68
CA ILE A 90 -7.71 -3.28 17.99
C ILE A 90 -7.85 -2.61 19.37
N ARG A 91 -6.95 -2.88 20.30
CA ARG A 91 -6.98 -2.33 21.66
C ARG A 91 -6.75 -0.81 21.71
N GLU A 92 -6.06 -0.27 20.74
CA GLU A 92 -5.88 1.20 20.62
C GLU A 92 -7.20 1.91 20.35
N TRP A 93 -8.13 1.24 19.68
CA TRP A 93 -9.44 1.80 19.31
C TRP A 93 -10.54 1.57 20.34
N VAL A 94 -10.54 0.39 20.97
CA VAL A 94 -11.65 -0.02 21.86
C VAL A 94 -11.23 -0.28 23.31
N GLY A 95 -9.97 -0.03 23.63
CA GLY A 95 -9.41 -0.30 24.93
C GLY A 95 -9.09 -1.78 25.15
N ARG A 96 -8.61 -2.10 26.35
CA ARG A 96 -8.07 -3.43 26.69
C ARG A 96 -9.11 -4.47 27.11
N GLN A 97 -10.40 -4.12 27.08
CA GLN A 97 -11.46 -5.03 27.49
C GLN A 97 -11.65 -6.19 26.48
N PRO A 98 -11.57 -7.46 26.93
CA PRO A 98 -11.64 -8.62 26.04
C PRO A 98 -12.93 -8.70 25.22
N ASN A 99 -14.06 -8.31 25.82
CA ASN A 99 -15.37 -8.33 25.15
C ASN A 99 -15.44 -7.33 24.01
N GLN A 100 -14.88 -6.12 24.18
CA GLN A 100 -14.84 -5.09 23.13
C GLN A 100 -13.92 -5.52 21.99
N THR A 101 -12.74 -6.04 22.31
CA THR A 101 -11.81 -6.58 21.31
C THR A 101 -12.46 -7.71 20.51
N ARG A 102 -13.16 -8.65 21.18
CA ARG A 102 -13.88 -9.74 20.52
C ARG A 102 -15.00 -9.22 19.61
N ARG A 103 -15.78 -8.26 20.09
CA ARG A 103 -16.87 -7.63 19.31
C ARG A 103 -16.33 -6.95 18.06
N MET A 104 -15.27 -6.16 18.20
CA MET A 104 -14.64 -5.45 17.08
C MET A 104 -14.06 -6.41 16.07
N ARG A 105 -13.37 -7.46 16.52
CA ARG A 105 -12.88 -8.52 15.66
C ARG A 105 -14.00 -9.20 14.86
N SER A 106 -15.12 -9.49 15.52
CA SER A 106 -16.30 -10.06 14.84
C SER A 106 -16.89 -9.12 13.79
N ARG A 107 -16.86 -7.81 14.04
CA ARG A 107 -17.29 -6.80 13.05
C ARG A 107 -16.38 -6.78 11.82
N LEU A 108 -15.06 -6.78 12.02
CA LEU A 108 -14.09 -6.79 10.93
C LEU A 108 -14.18 -8.04 10.05
N ILE A 109 -14.43 -9.19 10.67
CA ILE A 109 -14.60 -10.45 9.94
C ILE A 109 -15.97 -10.50 9.24
N GLY A 110 -17.02 -10.11 9.98
CA GLY A 110 -18.41 -10.24 9.56
C GLY A 110 -18.92 -11.69 9.64
N THR A 111 -20.20 -11.88 9.33
CA THR A 111 -20.82 -13.21 9.29
C THR A 111 -20.16 -14.04 8.20
N ASN A 112 -19.64 -15.23 8.56
CA ASN A 112 -18.94 -16.14 7.66
C ASN A 112 -17.75 -15.49 6.92
N GLY A 113 -17.13 -14.46 7.50
CA GLY A 113 -16.00 -13.76 6.89
C GLY A 113 -16.35 -12.78 5.77
N ARG A 114 -17.64 -12.53 5.51
CA ARG A 114 -18.13 -11.76 4.36
C ARG A 114 -17.54 -10.35 4.27
N ILE A 115 -17.46 -9.63 5.41
CA ILE A 115 -16.95 -8.24 5.40
C ILE A 115 -15.48 -8.22 5.04
N ARG A 116 -14.68 -9.11 5.64
CA ARG A 116 -13.26 -9.26 5.32
C ARG A 116 -13.07 -9.55 3.84
N THR A 117 -13.76 -10.57 3.31
CA THR A 117 -13.66 -10.97 1.88
C THR A 117 -14.05 -9.83 0.95
N LEU A 118 -15.13 -9.07 1.25
CA LEU A 118 -15.52 -7.92 0.44
C LEU A 118 -14.43 -6.83 0.41
N ILE A 119 -13.81 -6.54 1.56
CA ILE A 119 -12.71 -5.57 1.60
C ILE A 119 -11.51 -6.08 0.81
N GLU A 120 -11.15 -7.36 0.94
CA GLU A 120 -10.06 -8.00 0.18
C GLU A 120 -10.30 -7.92 -1.34
N GLU A 121 -11.50 -8.28 -1.80
CA GLU A 121 -11.87 -8.24 -3.23
C GLU A 121 -11.91 -6.82 -3.80
N MET A 122 -12.40 -5.88 -3.02
CA MET A 122 -12.53 -4.50 -3.47
C MET A 122 -11.19 -3.76 -3.49
N SER A 123 -10.35 -3.97 -2.49
CA SER A 123 -9.05 -3.29 -2.38
C SER A 123 -7.91 -4.02 -3.10
N GLY A 124 -8.01 -5.36 -3.23
CA GLY A 124 -6.92 -6.20 -3.73
C GLY A 124 -5.83 -6.47 -2.68
N CYS A 125 -6.11 -6.21 -1.40
CA CYS A 125 -5.24 -6.58 -0.29
C CYS A 125 -5.64 -7.92 0.32
N GLU A 126 -4.79 -8.47 1.19
CA GLU A 126 -5.10 -9.62 2.03
C GLU A 126 -5.16 -9.20 3.49
N ILE A 127 -6.13 -9.71 4.24
CA ILE A 127 -6.36 -9.34 5.64
C ILE A 127 -6.27 -10.57 6.53
N ALA A 128 -5.46 -10.49 7.58
CA ALA A 128 -5.41 -11.48 8.63
C ALA A 128 -5.81 -10.85 9.97
N VAL A 129 -6.71 -11.50 10.69
CA VAL A 129 -7.14 -11.06 12.03
C VAL A 129 -6.74 -12.11 13.04
N TYR A 130 -5.78 -11.78 13.89
CA TYR A 130 -5.25 -12.70 14.89
C TYR A 130 -5.12 -12.02 16.27
N GLY A 131 -5.73 -12.62 17.28
CA GLY A 131 -5.73 -12.05 18.63
C GLY A 131 -6.37 -10.66 18.68
N SER A 132 -5.60 -9.66 19.02
CA SER A 132 -5.99 -8.24 19.02
C SER A 132 -5.43 -7.47 17.82
N THR A 133 -4.77 -8.14 16.90
CA THR A 133 -4.11 -7.47 15.76
C THR A 133 -4.84 -7.77 14.47
N VAL A 134 -5.00 -6.74 13.65
CA VAL A 134 -5.39 -6.83 12.24
C VAL A 134 -4.14 -6.54 11.42
N ALA A 135 -3.77 -7.46 10.58
CA ALA A 135 -2.64 -7.31 9.68
C ALA A 135 -3.15 -7.30 8.23
N VAL A 136 -2.67 -6.37 7.43
CA VAL A 136 -3.07 -6.15 6.05
C VAL A 136 -1.83 -6.19 5.17
N LEU A 137 -1.89 -6.95 4.11
CA LEU A 137 -0.80 -7.18 3.18
C LEU A 137 -1.26 -6.79 1.78
N GLY A 138 -0.45 -6.02 1.08
CA GLY A 138 -0.76 -5.61 -0.29
C GLY A 138 0.14 -4.51 -0.81
N GLY A 139 -0.04 -4.16 -2.07
CA GLY A 139 0.64 -3.02 -2.69
C GLY A 139 0.15 -1.68 -2.15
N ASN A 140 0.88 -0.62 -2.43
CA ASN A 140 0.55 0.72 -1.93
C ASN A 140 -0.87 1.17 -2.30
N ASP A 141 -1.30 0.90 -3.52
CA ASP A 141 -2.65 1.24 -4.00
C ASP A 141 -3.74 0.44 -3.28
N ALA A 142 -3.51 -0.86 -3.06
CA ALA A 142 -4.41 -1.73 -2.32
C ALA A 142 -4.53 -1.30 -0.85
N LEU A 143 -3.41 -0.98 -0.21
CA LEU A 143 -3.38 -0.48 1.17
C LEU A 143 -4.05 0.88 1.30
N SER A 144 -3.90 1.77 0.32
CA SER A 144 -4.55 3.09 0.33
C SER A 144 -6.07 2.99 0.33
N LEU A 145 -6.63 1.96 -0.33
CA LEU A 145 -8.05 1.66 -0.32
C LEU A 145 -8.50 0.93 0.95
N ALA A 146 -7.73 -0.06 1.41
CA ALA A 146 -8.11 -0.87 2.56
C ALA A 146 -8.01 -0.12 3.89
N THR A 147 -7.06 0.80 4.03
CA THR A 147 -6.81 1.55 5.27
C THR A 147 -8.04 2.31 5.77
N PRO A 148 -8.68 3.19 4.99
CA PRO A 148 -9.87 3.93 5.45
C PRO A 148 -11.03 3.00 5.82
N ALA A 149 -11.18 1.88 5.11
CA ALA A 149 -12.23 0.91 5.40
C ALA A 149 -12.00 0.21 6.74
N ILE A 150 -10.78 -0.22 7.02
CA ILE A 150 -10.43 -0.89 8.28
C ILE A 150 -10.55 0.10 9.44
N GLU A 151 -9.99 1.29 9.31
CA GLU A 151 -10.05 2.35 10.33
C GLU A 151 -11.50 2.80 10.59
N GLY A 152 -12.31 2.92 9.55
CA GLY A 152 -13.75 3.21 9.69
C GLY A 152 -14.50 2.15 10.51
N ILE A 153 -14.25 0.85 10.27
CA ILE A 153 -14.85 -0.22 11.07
C ILE A 153 -14.33 -0.19 12.51
N LEU A 154 -13.02 0.02 12.70
CA LEU A 154 -12.41 0.13 14.04
C LEU A 154 -12.93 1.36 14.80
N GLY A 155 -13.21 2.46 14.11
CA GLY A 155 -13.84 3.66 14.66
C GLY A 155 -15.33 3.52 14.94
N GLY A 156 -15.94 2.37 14.60
CA GLY A 156 -17.35 2.09 14.89
C GLY A 156 -18.34 2.42 13.78
N SER A 157 -17.90 2.83 12.59
CA SER A 157 -18.74 3.11 11.43
C SER A 157 -19.53 1.89 10.97
N GLU A 158 -20.71 2.08 10.41
CA GLU A 158 -21.50 0.98 9.85
C GLU A 158 -20.82 0.36 8.62
N HIS A 159 -21.02 -0.95 8.42
CA HIS A 159 -20.44 -1.66 7.28
C HIS A 159 -20.90 -1.11 5.93
N SER A 160 -22.19 -0.73 5.81
CA SER A 160 -22.75 -0.12 4.62
C SER A 160 -22.03 1.16 4.21
N THR A 161 -21.78 2.05 5.17
CA THR A 161 -21.06 3.32 4.96
C THR A 161 -19.62 3.07 4.54
N VAL A 162 -18.93 2.14 5.21
CA VAL A 162 -17.54 1.80 4.91
C VAL A 162 -17.40 1.18 3.52
N LEU A 163 -18.26 0.22 3.17
CA LEU A 163 -18.22 -0.44 1.86
C LEU A 163 -18.57 0.54 0.72
N PHE A 164 -19.55 1.43 0.95
CA PHE A 164 -19.85 2.49 -0.01
C PHE A 164 -18.67 3.44 -0.22
N GLY A 165 -18.02 3.88 0.86
CA GLY A 165 -16.81 4.70 0.79
C GLY A 165 -15.70 4.01 0.00
N LEU A 166 -15.44 2.73 0.29
CA LEU A 166 -14.44 1.92 -0.40
C LEU A 166 -14.75 1.80 -1.92
N GLU A 167 -16.01 1.62 -2.30
CA GLU A 167 -16.42 1.59 -3.70
C GLU A 167 -16.18 2.93 -4.40
N GLN A 168 -16.49 4.04 -3.75
CA GLN A 168 -16.24 5.39 -4.26
C GLN A 168 -14.75 5.64 -4.45
N ASP A 169 -13.91 5.26 -3.49
CA ASP A 169 -12.46 5.44 -3.57
C ASP A 169 -11.85 4.57 -4.67
N LYS A 170 -12.29 3.33 -4.83
CA LYS A 170 -11.89 2.45 -5.93
C LYS A 170 -12.26 3.05 -7.29
N ARG A 171 -13.47 3.61 -7.42
CA ARG A 171 -13.90 4.29 -8.63
C ARG A 171 -13.03 5.53 -8.93
N ARG A 172 -12.73 6.32 -7.90
CA ARG A 172 -11.85 7.50 -8.01
C ARG A 172 -10.45 7.12 -8.44
N GLN A 173 -9.88 6.04 -7.89
CA GLN A 173 -8.56 5.54 -8.26
C GLN A 173 -8.52 5.09 -9.74
N ARG A 174 -9.54 4.35 -10.20
CA ARG A 174 -9.67 3.96 -11.62
C ARG A 174 -9.76 5.16 -12.57
N LEU A 175 -10.45 6.22 -12.17
CA LEU A 175 -10.54 7.44 -12.98
C LEU A 175 -9.20 8.18 -13.03
N ARG A 176 -8.46 8.20 -11.92
CA ARG A 176 -7.12 8.80 -11.87
C ARG A 176 -6.12 8.07 -12.77
N SER A 177 -6.10 6.73 -12.73
CA SER A 177 -5.20 5.94 -13.60
C SER A 177 -5.50 6.18 -15.08
N LYS A 178 -6.78 6.17 -15.48
CA LYS A 178 -7.19 6.47 -16.85
C LYS A 178 -6.82 7.90 -17.31
N ASN A 179 -6.96 8.89 -16.41
CA ASN A 179 -6.58 10.26 -16.74
C ASN A 179 -5.07 10.41 -16.94
N LEU A 180 -4.26 9.68 -16.15
CA LEU A 180 -2.80 9.67 -16.30
C LEU A 180 -2.36 9.00 -17.62
N GLU A 181 -3.04 7.91 -18.03
CA GLU A 181 -2.80 7.26 -19.32
C GLU A 181 -3.12 8.20 -20.49
N THR A 182 -4.27 8.88 -20.43
CA THR A 182 -4.65 9.88 -21.46
C THR A 182 -3.70 11.08 -21.53
N PHE A 183 -3.06 11.45 -20.42
CA PHE A 183 -2.02 12.48 -20.42
C PHE A 183 -0.71 11.99 -21.06
N ARG A 184 -0.34 10.74 -20.82
CA ARG A 184 0.84 10.13 -21.48
C ARG A 184 0.65 10.02 -22.99
N ASP A 185 -0.52 9.58 -23.44
CA ASP A 185 -0.84 9.48 -24.87
C ASP A 185 -0.87 10.84 -25.56
N LYS A 186 -1.34 11.90 -24.89
CA LYS A 186 -1.32 13.26 -25.41
C LYS A 186 0.06 13.91 -25.45
N SER A 187 0.98 13.53 -24.56
CA SER A 187 2.35 14.03 -24.60
C SER A 187 3.19 13.41 -25.74
N SER A 188 2.75 12.31 -26.33
CA SER A 188 3.35 11.69 -27.51
C SER A 188 2.83 12.27 -28.84
N ILE A 189 1.80 13.11 -28.80
CA ILE A 189 1.32 13.86 -29.98
C ILE A 189 2.22 15.08 -30.10
N ALA A 190 3.09 15.06 -31.12
CA ALA A 190 3.97 16.16 -31.44
C ALA A 190 3.21 17.50 -31.55
N PRO A 191 3.81 18.63 -31.14
CA PRO A 191 3.16 19.95 -31.14
C PRO A 191 2.60 20.38 -32.51
N ASP A 192 3.06 19.78 -33.60
CA ASP A 192 2.55 20.04 -34.98
C ASP A 192 1.10 19.59 -35.19
N SER A 193 0.54 18.77 -34.32
CA SER A 193 -0.83 18.27 -34.47
C SER A 193 -1.89 19.25 -33.96
N PHE A 194 -1.55 20.21 -33.10
CA PHE A 194 -2.49 21.18 -32.57
C PHE A 194 -2.89 22.23 -33.63
N GLU A 195 -1.96 22.63 -34.47
CA GLU A 195 -2.23 23.56 -35.60
C GLU A 195 -3.09 22.92 -36.71
N SER A 196 -3.02 21.58 -36.84
CA SER A 196 -3.84 20.84 -37.79
C SER A 196 -5.26 20.56 -37.30
N MET A 197 -5.50 20.62 -35.96
CA MET A 197 -6.81 20.35 -35.33
C MET A 197 -7.78 21.55 -35.37
N VAL A 198 -7.27 22.78 -35.57
CA VAL A 198 -8.10 24.00 -35.62
C VAL A 198 -7.96 24.65 -37.00
N PRO A 199 -8.89 24.38 -37.94
CA PRO A 199 -8.85 25.01 -39.24
C PRO A 199 -8.89 26.53 -39.07
N GLY A 200 -7.88 27.23 -39.60
CA GLY A 200 -7.79 28.71 -39.56
C GLY A 200 -6.91 29.27 -38.43
N PHE A 201 -6.36 28.45 -37.54
CA PHE A 201 -5.49 28.96 -36.46
C PHE A 201 -4.15 29.49 -36.98
N SER A 202 -3.60 28.86 -38.01
CA SER A 202 -2.39 29.34 -38.70
C SER A 202 -2.61 30.68 -39.41
N GLU A 203 -3.80 30.91 -40.00
CA GLU A 203 -4.17 32.18 -40.64
C GLU A 203 -4.46 33.28 -39.62
N ALA A 204 -5.11 32.96 -38.51
CA ALA A 204 -5.33 33.90 -37.41
C ALA A 204 -4.01 34.37 -36.79
N ARG A 205 -3.04 33.45 -36.64
CA ARG A 205 -1.68 33.76 -36.10
C ARG A 205 -0.88 34.62 -37.07
N LYS A 206 -1.01 34.39 -38.38
CA LYS A 206 -0.41 35.27 -39.42
C LYS A 206 -1.00 36.67 -39.38
N ARG A 207 -2.33 36.82 -39.31
CA ARG A 207 -3.00 38.13 -39.19
C ARG A 207 -2.60 38.86 -37.90
N MET A 208 -2.49 38.18 -36.77
CA MET A 208 -1.99 38.78 -35.52
C MET A 208 -0.50 39.19 -35.57
N ALA A 209 0.31 38.48 -36.37
CA ALA A 209 1.70 38.84 -36.58
C ALA A 209 1.87 40.02 -37.57
N GLU A 210 0.97 40.13 -38.54
CA GLU A 210 0.94 41.24 -39.52
C GLU A 210 0.37 42.53 -38.90
N ASP A 211 -0.56 42.42 -37.95
CA ASP A 211 -1.18 43.56 -37.23
C ASP A 211 -0.26 44.17 -36.16
N LYS A 212 0.82 43.46 -35.73
CA LYS A 212 1.93 44.03 -34.98
C LYS A 212 2.93 44.67 -35.94
N GLY A 213 2.56 45.84 -36.49
CA GLY A 213 3.48 46.66 -37.25
C GLY A 213 4.69 47.06 -36.44
N PRO A 214 5.84 47.41 -37.08
CA PRO A 214 7.06 47.79 -36.39
C PRO A 214 6.91 49.18 -35.75
N GLY A 215 6.61 49.22 -34.44
CA GLY A 215 6.57 50.51 -33.76
C GLY A 215 5.75 50.50 -32.48
N SER A 216 6.34 50.04 -31.38
CA SER A 216 6.25 50.67 -30.04
C SER A 216 7.23 49.99 -29.13
N GLU A 217 8.49 50.34 -29.23
CA GLU A 217 9.42 50.29 -28.12
C GLU A 217 9.06 51.51 -27.25
N ASP A 218 8.28 51.31 -26.21
CA ASP A 218 8.17 52.22 -25.10
C ASP A 218 8.76 51.57 -23.88
N ASP A 219 9.98 51.96 -23.62
CA ASP A 219 10.74 51.84 -22.38
C ASP A 219 9.93 52.39 -21.17
N GLU A 220 9.45 51.55 -20.32
CA GLU A 220 9.18 51.93 -18.93
C GLU A 220 10.17 51.20 -18.00
N ARG A 221 11.31 51.82 -17.82
CA ARG A 221 12.21 51.58 -16.66
C ARG A 221 11.49 52.04 -15.41
N VAL A 222 10.95 51.08 -14.68
CA VAL A 222 10.57 51.33 -13.28
C VAL A 222 11.83 51.24 -12.42
N SER A 223 12.35 52.40 -12.04
CA SER A 223 13.37 52.57 -11.01
C SER A 223 12.76 52.23 -9.65
N VAL A 224 13.22 51.15 -9.05
CA VAL A 224 12.98 50.88 -7.63
C VAL A 224 13.97 51.72 -6.84
N GLY A 225 13.47 52.80 -6.18
CA GLY A 225 14.21 53.56 -5.21
C GLY A 225 14.39 52.78 -3.91
N GLU A 226 15.61 52.77 -3.45
CA GLU A 226 15.98 52.42 -2.10
C GLU A 226 15.49 53.53 -1.14
N GLU A 227 14.79 53.17 -0.06
CA GLU A 227 14.90 53.74 1.29
C GLU A 227 14.45 52.71 2.33
#